data_77f6becdbb9a0b669024d39c837fabf6
#
_entry.id   77f6becdbb9a0b669024d39c837fabf6
#
_cell.length_a   1.000
_cell.length_b   1.000
_cell.length_c   1.000
_cell.angle_alpha   90.00
_cell.angle_beta   90.00
_cell.angle_gamma   90.00
#
_symmetry.space_group_name_H-M   'P 1'
#
loop_
_entity.id
_entity.type
_entity.pdbx_description
1 polymer ?
#
loop_
_entity_poly.entity_id
_entity_poly.type
_entity_poly.pdbx_seq_one_letter_code
_entity_poly.pdbx_strand_id
1 'polypeptide(L)'
;MMKPNELLEEAKTLQPQLQKWRRAIHRNPEVGFDLPKTKALVKQALTEMGYAPQDCGRAGVLALAGGKRPGKTILLRGDMDALPIFEESGEVFASEVPGKMHGCGHDMHTAMMLGAAKLLKEHEEEIEGTVKLEFQPAEEIFQGSPDMISNGLLENPKVDAAVMFHVLAGMPLPLGEVLVPGGGITMASCEKYHIVVHGKGGHGSMPENCIDPITAAAHIHIALQEINARELSQNDFGVLTTGRFAAGAASNVIPDTAEMWGTIRTTDPDNKTGAFIRQRMTEISEGVAKAFRCTAEVEFSDYCPCMMVDKALAQDAMTYMTDLLGKGAMDMAPLTGGKPGGGSEDFAFVSHEVPTVSMFLACGSPERGYRYGQHHPKVRFDDSVLWEGSAAYSYFALRWLEGHR
;
A
#
# COMPACT_ATOMS: atom_id res chain seq x y z
N MET A 1 -8.72 -32.42 4.10
CA MET A 1 -7.57 -31.53 4.35
C MET A 1 -6.63 -31.61 3.17
N MET A 2 -6.51 -30.53 2.43
CA MET A 2 -5.62 -30.45 1.27
C MET A 2 -4.16 -30.50 1.72
N LYS A 3 -3.35 -31.31 1.05
CA LYS A 3 -1.92 -31.39 1.36
C LYS A 3 -1.16 -30.27 0.66
N PRO A 4 -0.11 -29.68 1.30
CA PRO A 4 0.69 -28.61 0.70
C PRO A 4 1.13 -28.90 -0.74
N ASN A 5 1.71 -30.06 -0.97
CA ASN A 5 2.22 -30.45 -2.28
C ASN A 5 1.13 -30.57 -3.36
N GLU A 6 -0.07 -31.02 -3.00
CA GLU A 6 -1.21 -31.13 -3.92
C GLU A 6 -1.64 -29.73 -4.38
N LEU A 7 -1.79 -28.78 -3.44
CA LEU A 7 -2.13 -27.39 -3.75
C LEU A 7 -1.06 -26.70 -4.59
N LEU A 8 0.22 -26.92 -4.29
CA LEU A 8 1.32 -26.35 -5.10
C LEU A 8 1.31 -26.87 -6.54
N GLU A 9 1.08 -28.15 -6.75
CA GLU A 9 1.00 -28.72 -8.11
C GLU A 9 -0.22 -28.19 -8.87
N GLU A 10 -1.38 -28.07 -8.22
CA GLU A 10 -2.56 -27.44 -8.82
C GLU A 10 -2.28 -25.98 -9.18
N ALA A 11 -1.72 -25.19 -8.27
CA ALA A 11 -1.38 -23.79 -8.50
C ALA A 11 -0.43 -23.61 -9.70
N LYS A 12 0.59 -24.49 -9.85
CA LYS A 12 1.51 -24.47 -11.00
C LYS A 12 0.79 -24.61 -12.33
N THR A 13 -0.29 -25.39 -12.38
CA THR A 13 -1.08 -25.54 -13.63
C THR A 13 -1.73 -24.24 -14.05
N LEU A 14 -1.98 -23.32 -13.13
CA LEU A 14 -2.59 -22.02 -13.39
C LEU A 14 -1.62 -20.98 -13.93
N GLN A 15 -0.32 -21.22 -13.83
CA GLN A 15 0.71 -20.22 -14.17
C GLN A 15 0.52 -19.54 -15.54
N PRO A 16 0.19 -20.25 -16.65
CA PRO A 16 -0.05 -19.59 -17.94
C PRO A 16 -1.26 -18.64 -17.93
N GLN A 17 -2.30 -18.99 -17.17
CA GLN A 17 -3.48 -18.15 -17.05
C GLN A 17 -3.22 -16.94 -16.14
N LEU A 18 -2.46 -17.12 -15.06
CA LEU A 18 -2.04 -16.02 -14.17
C LEU A 18 -1.23 -14.97 -14.93
N GLN A 19 -0.27 -15.42 -15.75
CA GLN A 19 0.50 -14.54 -16.61
C GLN A 19 -0.37 -13.81 -17.63
N LYS A 20 -1.37 -14.48 -18.19
CA LYS A 20 -2.31 -13.86 -19.12
C LYS A 20 -3.10 -12.73 -18.45
N TRP A 21 -3.65 -12.94 -17.27
CA TRP A 21 -4.36 -11.91 -16.50
C TRP A 21 -3.43 -10.76 -16.13
N ARG A 22 -2.30 -11.07 -15.50
CA ARG A 22 -1.30 -10.08 -15.11
C ARG A 22 -0.90 -9.18 -16.27
N ARG A 23 -0.52 -9.77 -17.42
CA ARG A 23 -0.04 -9.02 -18.57
C ARG A 23 -1.14 -8.22 -19.27
N ALA A 24 -2.40 -8.67 -19.20
CA ALA A 24 -3.54 -7.92 -19.73
C ALA A 24 -3.80 -6.66 -18.88
N ILE A 25 -3.69 -6.76 -17.55
CA ILE A 25 -3.81 -5.65 -16.61
C ILE A 25 -2.62 -4.69 -16.80
N HIS A 26 -1.39 -5.21 -16.87
CA HIS A 26 -0.16 -4.43 -17.03
C HIS A 26 -0.17 -3.54 -18.29
N ARG A 27 -0.66 -4.05 -19.42
CA ARG A 27 -0.81 -3.25 -20.65
C ARG A 27 -1.82 -2.13 -20.56
N ASN A 28 -2.79 -2.23 -19.67
CA ASN A 28 -3.89 -1.29 -19.52
C ASN A 28 -3.95 -0.71 -18.10
N PRO A 29 -2.88 -0.08 -17.60
CA PRO A 29 -2.86 0.44 -16.24
C PRO A 29 -3.87 1.57 -16.05
N GLU A 30 -4.61 1.48 -14.96
CA GLU A 30 -5.65 2.42 -14.56
C GLU A 30 -5.35 2.93 -13.15
N VAL A 31 -5.67 4.17 -12.82
CA VAL A 31 -5.19 4.86 -11.61
C VAL A 31 -6.32 5.20 -10.66
N GLY A 32 -6.09 5.00 -9.38
CA GLY A 32 -7.01 5.36 -8.31
C GLY A 32 -8.34 4.63 -8.41
N PHE A 33 -9.44 5.34 -8.57
CA PHE A 33 -10.79 4.76 -8.69
C PHE A 33 -11.26 4.57 -10.15
N ASP A 34 -10.53 5.09 -11.12
CA ASP A 34 -10.91 4.97 -12.54
C ASP A 34 -10.32 3.68 -13.13
N LEU A 35 -10.94 2.53 -12.81
CA LEU A 35 -10.49 1.19 -13.14
C LEU A 35 -11.49 0.37 -13.95
N PRO A 36 -12.16 0.92 -14.99
CA PRO A 36 -13.25 0.20 -15.67
C PRO A 36 -12.81 -1.10 -16.33
N LYS A 37 -11.61 -1.15 -16.92
CA LYS A 37 -11.10 -2.34 -17.63
C LYS A 37 -10.66 -3.41 -16.65
N THR A 38 -9.87 -3.03 -15.64
CA THR A 38 -9.36 -3.95 -14.61
C THR A 38 -10.51 -4.55 -13.80
N LYS A 39 -11.46 -3.71 -13.37
CA LYS A 39 -12.67 -4.15 -12.69
C LYS A 39 -13.51 -5.12 -13.54
N ALA A 40 -13.68 -4.82 -14.84
CA ALA A 40 -14.41 -5.70 -15.75
C ALA A 40 -13.72 -7.05 -15.93
N LEU A 41 -12.39 -7.08 -16.09
CA LEU A 41 -11.60 -8.31 -16.19
C LEU A 41 -11.76 -9.16 -14.93
N VAL A 42 -11.62 -8.56 -13.74
CA VAL A 42 -11.77 -9.24 -12.45
C VAL A 42 -13.18 -9.84 -12.31
N LYS A 43 -14.22 -9.04 -12.55
CA LYS A 43 -15.63 -9.53 -12.47
C LYS A 43 -15.91 -10.64 -13.48
N GLN A 44 -15.40 -10.53 -14.70
CA GLN A 44 -15.54 -11.56 -15.71
C GLN A 44 -14.85 -12.86 -15.26
N ALA A 45 -13.58 -12.80 -14.84
CA ALA A 45 -12.84 -13.97 -14.39
C ALA A 45 -13.52 -14.67 -13.21
N LEU A 46 -13.97 -13.92 -12.21
CA LEU A 46 -14.71 -14.45 -11.07
C LEU A 46 -16.04 -15.11 -11.50
N THR A 47 -16.78 -14.50 -12.42
CA THR A 47 -18.03 -15.06 -12.93
C THR A 47 -17.80 -16.36 -13.71
N GLU A 48 -16.76 -16.43 -14.52
CA GLU A 48 -16.36 -17.64 -15.26
C GLU A 48 -15.96 -18.79 -14.33
N MET A 49 -15.42 -18.47 -13.12
CA MET A 49 -15.13 -19.44 -12.06
C MET A 49 -16.38 -19.85 -11.27
N GLY A 50 -17.54 -19.23 -11.51
CA GLY A 50 -18.80 -19.52 -10.79
C GLY A 50 -19.01 -18.74 -9.51
N TYR A 51 -18.31 -17.62 -9.33
CA TYR A 51 -18.59 -16.65 -8.26
C TYR A 51 -19.72 -15.68 -8.66
N ALA A 52 -20.31 -15.02 -7.68
CA ALA A 52 -21.23 -13.90 -7.82
C ALA A 52 -20.54 -12.60 -7.35
N PRO A 53 -19.65 -11.99 -8.16
CA PRO A 53 -18.91 -10.82 -7.73
C PRO A 53 -19.82 -9.61 -7.50
N GLN A 54 -19.61 -8.92 -6.39
CA GLN A 54 -20.35 -7.75 -5.97
C GLN A 54 -19.46 -6.50 -6.01
N ASP A 55 -20.05 -5.35 -6.25
CA ASP A 55 -19.38 -4.07 -6.12
C ASP A 55 -19.29 -3.68 -4.64
N CYS A 56 -18.18 -3.09 -4.23
CA CYS A 56 -17.98 -2.54 -2.89
C CYS A 56 -17.33 -1.16 -3.03
N GLY A 57 -18.00 -0.13 -2.54
CA GLY A 57 -17.54 1.25 -2.74
C GLY A 57 -17.51 1.68 -4.20
N ARG A 58 -16.66 2.64 -4.52
CA ARG A 58 -16.58 3.31 -5.84
C ARG A 58 -16.13 2.37 -6.96
N ALA A 59 -15.13 1.54 -6.72
CA ALA A 59 -14.55 0.68 -7.74
C ALA A 59 -14.10 -0.71 -7.26
N GLY A 60 -14.24 -1.03 -5.97
CA GLY A 60 -13.87 -2.32 -5.41
C GLY A 60 -14.78 -3.46 -5.85
N VAL A 61 -14.26 -4.70 -5.79
CA VAL A 61 -15.00 -5.93 -6.11
C VAL A 61 -14.81 -6.92 -4.97
N LEU A 62 -15.90 -7.57 -4.55
CA LEU A 62 -15.92 -8.64 -3.56
C LEU A 62 -16.46 -9.93 -4.15
N ALA A 63 -15.93 -11.06 -3.70
CA ALA A 63 -16.51 -12.37 -3.93
C ALA A 63 -16.36 -13.24 -2.68
N LEU A 64 -17.23 -14.26 -2.53
CA LEU A 64 -17.23 -15.15 -1.37
C LEU A 64 -17.00 -16.60 -1.83
N ALA A 65 -16.04 -17.28 -1.22
CA ALA A 65 -15.85 -18.73 -1.32
C ALA A 65 -16.25 -19.39 0.00
N GLY A 66 -16.88 -20.55 -0.05
CA GLY A 66 -17.42 -21.26 1.13
C GLY A 66 -18.76 -20.69 1.59
N GLY A 67 -18.90 -20.54 2.91
CA GLY A 67 -20.17 -20.06 3.52
C GLY A 67 -21.29 -21.09 3.59
N LYS A 68 -21.08 -22.32 3.11
CA LYS A 68 -22.03 -23.44 3.20
C LYS A 68 -22.01 -24.10 4.58
N ARG A 69 -20.88 -24.03 5.27
CA ARG A 69 -20.66 -24.56 6.62
C ARG A 69 -20.43 -23.38 7.57
N PRO A 70 -20.93 -23.44 8.81
CA PRO A 70 -20.65 -22.42 9.81
C PRO A 70 -19.15 -22.32 10.08
N GLY A 71 -18.66 -21.15 10.40
CA GLY A 71 -17.28 -20.88 10.75
C GLY A 71 -16.96 -19.40 10.68
N LYS A 72 -15.70 -19.06 10.86
CA LYS A 72 -15.19 -17.71 10.78
C LYS A 72 -15.07 -17.22 9.34
N THR A 73 -14.82 -15.93 9.21
CA THR A 73 -14.57 -15.27 7.91
C THR A 73 -13.17 -14.70 7.85
N ILE A 74 -12.41 -15.09 6.83
CA ILE A 74 -11.11 -14.49 6.54
C ILE A 74 -11.18 -13.64 5.26
N LEU A 75 -10.61 -12.44 5.33
CA LEU A 75 -10.47 -11.53 4.19
C LEU A 75 -9.11 -11.73 3.53
N LEU A 76 -9.10 -11.91 2.22
CA LEU A 76 -7.88 -11.88 1.39
C LEU A 76 -7.94 -10.68 0.47
N ARG A 77 -6.89 -9.87 0.42
CA ARG A 77 -6.83 -8.63 -0.34
C ARG A 77 -5.80 -8.66 -1.45
N GLY A 78 -6.20 -8.21 -2.64
CA GLY A 78 -5.31 -7.82 -3.73
C GLY A 78 -5.76 -6.49 -4.32
N ASP A 79 -4.85 -5.54 -4.42
CA ASP A 79 -5.11 -4.24 -5.02
C ASP A 79 -5.03 -4.27 -6.54
N MET A 80 -5.56 -3.23 -7.19
CA MET A 80 -5.78 -3.20 -8.65
C MET A 80 -5.23 -1.97 -9.36
N ASP A 81 -4.97 -0.88 -8.64
CA ASP A 81 -4.63 0.39 -9.26
C ASP A 81 -3.15 0.50 -9.63
N ALA A 82 -2.85 1.43 -10.52
CA ALA A 82 -1.54 1.72 -11.06
C ALA A 82 -1.10 3.15 -10.71
N LEU A 83 0.13 3.47 -11.05
CA LEU A 83 0.76 4.77 -10.80
C LEU A 83 0.77 5.65 -12.06
N PRO A 84 0.73 7.00 -11.90
CA PRO A 84 0.88 7.96 -12.99
C PRO A 84 2.38 8.14 -13.36
N ILE A 85 3.02 7.07 -13.85
CA ILE A 85 4.45 7.01 -14.18
C ILE A 85 4.60 6.57 -15.64
N PHE A 86 5.52 7.19 -16.40
CA PHE A 86 5.93 6.69 -17.70
C PHE A 86 6.79 5.43 -17.54
N GLU A 87 6.36 4.34 -18.15
CA GLU A 87 7.08 3.08 -18.09
C GLU A 87 8.31 3.07 -18.98
N GLU A 88 9.43 2.66 -18.40
CA GLU A 88 10.73 2.44 -19.08
C GLU A 88 11.27 1.02 -18.83
N SER A 89 10.43 0.06 -18.48
CA SER A 89 10.83 -1.31 -18.10
C SER A 89 11.47 -2.10 -19.23
N GLY A 90 11.06 -1.82 -20.47
CA GLY A 90 11.44 -2.59 -21.65
C GLY A 90 10.76 -3.96 -21.76
N GLU A 91 9.72 -4.24 -20.99
CA GLU A 91 8.96 -5.48 -21.06
C GLU A 91 8.15 -5.57 -22.37
N VAL A 92 8.02 -6.78 -22.92
CA VAL A 92 7.25 -7.03 -24.14
C VAL A 92 5.73 -6.80 -23.97
N PHE A 93 5.29 -6.69 -22.72
CA PHE A 93 3.92 -6.39 -22.31
C PHE A 93 3.84 -5.06 -21.54
N ALA A 94 4.80 -4.16 -21.76
CA ALA A 94 4.78 -2.82 -21.17
C ALA A 94 3.45 -2.10 -21.39
N SER A 95 3.18 -1.09 -20.57
CA SER A 95 1.99 -0.25 -20.63
C SER A 95 1.72 0.29 -22.04
N GLU A 96 0.50 0.11 -22.53
CA GLU A 96 0.00 0.73 -23.76
C GLU A 96 -0.67 2.10 -23.49
N VAL A 97 -0.69 2.56 -22.22
CA VAL A 97 -1.28 3.83 -21.77
C VAL A 97 -0.17 4.78 -21.35
N PRO A 98 0.19 5.78 -22.18
CA PRO A 98 1.27 6.70 -21.84
C PRO A 98 1.05 7.40 -20.50
N GLY A 99 2.10 7.45 -19.67
CA GLY A 99 2.06 8.10 -18.37
C GLY A 99 1.40 7.31 -17.25
N LYS A 100 1.08 6.02 -17.49
CA LYS A 100 0.58 5.11 -16.46
C LYS A 100 1.34 3.80 -16.47
N MET A 101 1.62 3.22 -15.30
CA MET A 101 2.39 1.98 -15.13
C MET A 101 2.00 1.25 -13.85
N HIS A 102 1.95 -0.09 -13.88
CA HIS A 102 1.93 -0.90 -12.66
C HIS A 102 3.33 -0.97 -12.04
N GLY A 103 3.78 0.16 -11.47
CA GLY A 103 5.11 0.32 -10.88
C GLY A 103 5.24 -0.20 -9.45
N CYS A 104 4.12 -0.58 -8.80
CA CYS A 104 4.09 -1.19 -7.47
C CYS A 104 3.84 -2.71 -7.51
N GLY A 105 3.35 -3.23 -8.64
CA GLY A 105 3.09 -4.67 -8.81
C GLY A 105 1.66 -5.12 -8.51
N HIS A 106 0.71 -4.20 -8.46
CA HIS A 106 -0.71 -4.51 -8.18
C HIS A 106 -1.34 -5.39 -9.28
N ASP A 107 -0.82 -5.37 -10.49
CA ASP A 107 -1.14 -6.33 -11.55
C ASP A 107 -0.78 -7.78 -11.17
N MET A 108 0.33 -7.97 -10.43
CA MET A 108 0.71 -9.26 -9.84
C MET A 108 -0.25 -9.65 -8.71
N HIS A 109 -0.57 -8.71 -7.81
CA HIS A 109 -1.48 -8.95 -6.68
C HIS A 109 -2.86 -9.35 -7.16
N THR A 110 -3.43 -8.62 -8.14
CA THR A 110 -4.72 -8.96 -8.76
C THR A 110 -4.68 -10.35 -9.41
N ALA A 111 -3.60 -10.70 -10.14
CA ALA A 111 -3.48 -12.00 -10.77
C ALA A 111 -3.34 -13.14 -9.75
N MET A 112 -2.56 -12.96 -8.69
CA MET A 112 -2.42 -13.93 -7.59
C MET A 112 -3.76 -14.16 -6.88
N MET A 113 -4.52 -13.10 -6.63
CA MET A 113 -5.86 -13.19 -6.03
C MET A 113 -6.87 -13.91 -6.93
N LEU A 114 -6.83 -13.69 -8.23
CA LEU A 114 -7.65 -14.47 -9.19
C LEU A 114 -7.26 -15.95 -9.18
N GLY A 115 -5.96 -16.26 -9.06
CA GLY A 115 -5.48 -17.61 -8.90
C GLY A 115 -5.94 -18.25 -7.60
N ALA A 116 -5.86 -17.52 -6.49
CA ALA A 116 -6.38 -17.97 -5.20
C ALA A 116 -7.90 -18.20 -5.26
N ALA A 117 -8.64 -17.30 -5.91
CA ALA A 117 -10.06 -17.49 -6.15
C ALA A 117 -10.35 -18.80 -6.90
N LYS A 118 -9.56 -19.10 -7.94
CA LYS A 118 -9.72 -20.36 -8.72
C LYS A 118 -9.50 -21.59 -7.83
N LEU A 119 -8.39 -21.65 -7.09
CA LEU A 119 -8.07 -22.76 -6.19
C LEU A 119 -9.13 -22.93 -5.09
N LEU A 120 -9.53 -21.82 -4.44
CA LEU A 120 -10.55 -21.87 -3.40
C LEU A 120 -11.91 -22.33 -3.93
N LYS A 121 -12.25 -22.02 -5.19
CA LYS A 121 -13.50 -22.45 -5.81
C LYS A 121 -13.50 -23.95 -6.08
N GLU A 122 -12.37 -24.51 -6.51
CA GLU A 122 -12.21 -25.93 -6.76
C GLU A 122 -12.34 -26.77 -5.48
N HIS A 123 -11.97 -26.17 -4.33
CA HIS A 123 -12.05 -26.75 -2.99
C HIS A 123 -13.18 -26.19 -2.11
N GLU A 124 -14.15 -25.50 -2.70
CA GLU A 124 -15.21 -24.77 -1.96
C GLU A 124 -15.98 -25.65 -0.97
N GLU A 125 -16.22 -26.93 -1.31
CA GLU A 125 -16.93 -27.88 -0.44
C GLU A 125 -16.13 -28.24 0.84
N GLU A 126 -14.82 -28.04 0.85
CA GLU A 126 -13.96 -28.31 2.01
C GLU A 126 -13.90 -27.13 2.97
N ILE A 127 -14.32 -25.93 2.54
CA ILE A 127 -14.24 -24.70 3.33
C ILE A 127 -15.25 -24.72 4.48
N GLU A 128 -14.77 -24.64 5.73
CA GLU A 128 -15.56 -24.39 6.91
C GLU A 128 -15.47 -22.90 7.26
N GLY A 129 -16.57 -22.17 7.14
CA GLY A 129 -16.60 -20.70 7.20
C GLY A 129 -16.58 -20.06 5.84
N THR A 130 -16.02 -18.85 5.73
CA THR A 130 -16.05 -18.07 4.51
C THR A 130 -14.69 -17.42 4.22
N VAL A 131 -14.27 -17.47 2.96
CA VAL A 131 -13.17 -16.64 2.45
C VAL A 131 -13.77 -15.48 1.66
N LYS A 132 -13.56 -14.27 2.12
CA LYS A 132 -13.94 -13.04 1.42
C LYS A 132 -12.76 -12.57 0.57
N LEU A 133 -12.97 -12.51 -0.73
CA LEU A 133 -11.97 -12.07 -1.71
C LEU A 133 -12.19 -10.60 -2.02
N GLU A 134 -11.20 -9.77 -1.73
CA GLU A 134 -11.20 -8.34 -1.96
C GLU A 134 -10.28 -7.97 -3.11
N PHE A 135 -10.82 -7.25 -4.08
CA PHE A 135 -10.06 -6.60 -5.15
C PHE A 135 -10.20 -5.09 -4.96
N GLN A 136 -9.16 -4.48 -4.41
CA GLN A 136 -9.17 -3.12 -3.92
C GLN A 136 -8.68 -2.12 -4.95
N PRO A 137 -9.37 -0.98 -5.19
CA PRO A 137 -8.89 0.16 -5.97
C PRO A 137 -8.11 1.14 -5.09
N ALA A 138 -7.43 2.11 -5.69
CA ALA A 138 -6.99 3.37 -5.08
C ALA A 138 -6.09 3.24 -3.83
N GLU A 139 -5.23 2.19 -3.79
CA GLU A 139 -4.23 2.02 -2.74
C GLU A 139 -3.22 3.17 -2.76
N GLU A 140 -2.71 3.54 -3.94
CA GLU A 140 -1.65 4.52 -4.14
C GLU A 140 -2.02 5.98 -3.73
N ILE A 141 -3.30 6.19 -3.45
CA ILE A 141 -3.82 7.47 -2.92
C ILE A 141 -4.43 7.33 -1.52
N PHE A 142 -4.26 6.17 -0.87
CA PHE A 142 -4.74 5.84 0.47
C PHE A 142 -6.26 6.02 0.67
N GLN A 143 -7.05 5.76 -0.36
CA GLN A 143 -8.50 5.95 -0.34
C GLN A 143 -9.31 4.67 -0.59
N GLY A 144 -8.66 3.61 -1.04
CA GLY A 144 -9.33 2.36 -1.42
C GLY A 144 -9.91 1.62 -0.22
N SER A 145 -9.08 1.31 0.75
CA SER A 145 -9.52 0.65 1.99
C SER A 145 -10.59 1.44 2.74
N PRO A 146 -10.43 2.76 3.01
CA PRO A 146 -11.49 3.54 3.69
C PRO A 146 -12.81 3.56 2.92
N ASP A 147 -12.77 3.67 1.59
CA ASP A 147 -13.97 3.62 0.75
C ASP A 147 -14.68 2.27 0.88
N MET A 148 -13.94 1.16 0.78
CA MET A 148 -14.51 -0.18 0.87
C MET A 148 -15.01 -0.50 2.29
N ILE A 149 -14.30 -0.11 3.35
CA ILE A 149 -14.73 -0.27 4.75
C ILE A 149 -16.06 0.46 4.98
N SER A 150 -16.16 1.72 4.56
CA SER A 150 -17.39 2.50 4.70
C SER A 150 -18.58 1.94 3.91
N ASN A 151 -18.29 1.08 2.91
CA ASN A 151 -19.30 0.38 2.10
C ASN A 151 -19.46 -1.11 2.48
N GLY A 152 -19.06 -1.50 3.70
CA GLY A 152 -19.38 -2.80 4.28
C GLY A 152 -18.35 -3.90 3.99
N LEU A 153 -17.12 -3.59 3.62
CA LEU A 153 -16.05 -4.58 3.42
C LEU A 153 -15.94 -5.59 4.57
N LEU A 154 -15.99 -5.10 5.80
CA LEU A 154 -15.79 -5.92 7.00
C LEU A 154 -17.08 -6.58 7.52
N GLU A 155 -18.23 -6.33 6.85
CA GLU A 155 -19.55 -6.81 7.25
C GLU A 155 -20.14 -7.76 6.20
N ASN A 156 -21.10 -8.55 6.58
CA ASN A 156 -21.93 -9.43 5.73
C ASN A 156 -21.16 -10.36 4.75
N PRO A 157 -20.41 -11.38 5.23
CA PRO A 157 -20.21 -11.78 6.61
C PRO A 157 -19.18 -10.88 7.32
N LYS A 158 -19.29 -10.80 8.66
CA LYS A 158 -18.31 -10.08 9.49
C LYS A 158 -16.96 -10.74 9.36
N VAL A 159 -15.93 -9.93 9.10
CA VAL A 159 -14.55 -10.40 8.97
C VAL A 159 -13.93 -10.62 10.36
N ASP A 160 -13.27 -11.76 10.55
CA ASP A 160 -12.58 -12.13 11.81
C ASP A 160 -11.07 -11.96 11.72
N ALA A 161 -10.48 -12.06 10.51
CA ALA A 161 -9.06 -11.84 10.25
C ALA A 161 -8.84 -11.42 8.78
N ALA A 162 -7.71 -10.78 8.49
CA ALA A 162 -7.40 -10.29 7.16
C ALA A 162 -5.94 -10.57 6.76
N VAL A 163 -5.72 -10.81 5.48
CA VAL A 163 -4.42 -11.17 4.90
C VAL A 163 -4.20 -10.43 3.58
N MET A 164 -2.99 -9.90 3.40
CA MET A 164 -2.53 -9.41 2.12
C MET A 164 -1.12 -9.93 1.81
N PHE A 165 -0.78 -9.95 0.52
CA PHE A 165 0.59 -10.07 0.04
C PHE A 165 0.96 -8.85 -0.78
N HIS A 166 2.21 -8.41 -0.62
CA HIS A 166 2.82 -7.44 -1.51
C HIS A 166 4.03 -8.06 -2.20
N VAL A 167 4.22 -7.81 -3.48
CA VAL A 167 5.41 -8.27 -4.22
C VAL A 167 6.59 -7.35 -3.97
N LEU A 168 7.80 -7.92 -3.94
CA LEU A 168 9.06 -7.18 -3.78
C LEU A 168 9.99 -7.45 -4.96
N ALA A 169 10.52 -6.39 -5.55
CA ALA A 169 11.57 -6.45 -6.57
C ALA A 169 12.75 -5.55 -6.22
N GLY A 170 13.90 -5.78 -6.84
CA GLY A 170 15.10 -4.97 -6.63
C GLY A 170 15.86 -5.26 -5.33
N MET A 171 15.45 -6.25 -4.56
CA MET A 171 16.10 -6.69 -3.33
C MET A 171 16.86 -8.01 -3.55
N PRO A 172 17.96 -8.27 -2.83
CA PRO A 172 18.75 -9.50 -2.97
C PRO A 172 18.10 -10.68 -2.25
N LEU A 173 16.87 -11.00 -2.67
CA LEU A 173 16.06 -12.08 -2.13
C LEU A 173 15.92 -13.20 -3.18
N PRO A 174 15.94 -14.46 -2.75
CA PRO A 174 15.62 -15.58 -3.65
C PRO A 174 14.20 -15.44 -4.21
N LEU A 175 14.06 -15.77 -5.49
CA LEU A 175 12.80 -15.72 -6.20
C LEU A 175 11.79 -16.69 -5.59
N GLY A 176 10.56 -16.23 -5.36
CA GLY A 176 9.46 -17.05 -4.81
C GLY A 176 9.49 -17.19 -3.29
N GLU A 177 10.47 -16.61 -2.60
CA GLU A 177 10.43 -16.59 -1.13
C GLU A 177 9.29 -15.73 -0.61
N VAL A 178 8.59 -16.24 0.40
CA VAL A 178 7.57 -15.53 1.16
C VAL A 178 8.16 -15.03 2.47
N LEU A 179 8.16 -13.72 2.64
CA LEU A 179 8.63 -13.08 3.86
C LEU A 179 7.43 -12.80 4.78
N VAL A 180 7.54 -13.27 6.02
CA VAL A 180 6.51 -13.10 7.05
C VAL A 180 7.03 -12.09 8.09
N PRO A 181 6.36 -10.94 8.28
CA PRO A 181 6.75 -9.98 9.31
C PRO A 181 6.39 -10.52 10.70
N GLY A 182 7.12 -10.05 11.70
CA GLY A 182 6.74 -10.23 13.11
C GLY A 182 5.49 -9.41 13.47
N GLY A 183 4.89 -9.70 14.62
CA GLY A 183 3.76 -8.92 15.12
C GLY A 183 4.17 -7.50 15.55
N GLY A 184 3.22 -6.57 15.51
CA GLY A 184 3.39 -5.15 15.86
C GLY A 184 3.35 -4.24 14.63
N ILE A 185 3.91 -3.04 14.76
CA ILE A 185 3.94 -2.08 13.65
C ILE A 185 4.97 -2.53 12.61
N THR A 186 4.56 -2.67 11.35
CA THR A 186 5.42 -3.12 10.25
C THR A 186 5.70 -2.06 9.21
N MET A 187 4.80 -1.08 9.05
CA MET A 187 4.97 0.06 8.14
C MET A 187 4.53 1.35 8.82
N ALA A 188 5.19 2.46 8.46
CA ALA A 188 4.87 3.77 9.02
C ALA A 188 3.53 4.30 8.51
N SER A 189 2.91 5.20 9.29
CA SER A 189 1.84 6.06 8.80
C SER A 189 2.34 7.01 7.72
N CYS A 190 1.44 7.58 6.94
CA CYS A 190 1.75 8.68 6.03
C CYS A 190 0.64 9.72 6.09
N GLU A 191 1.00 10.99 6.15
CA GLU A 191 0.10 12.11 6.00
C GLU A 191 0.76 13.18 5.15
N LYS A 192 0.06 13.73 4.18
CA LYS A 192 0.56 14.82 3.36
C LYS A 192 0.27 16.16 4.04
N TYR A 193 1.14 17.13 3.82
CA TYR A 193 0.89 18.52 4.22
C TYR A 193 1.17 19.48 3.09
N HIS A 194 0.48 20.63 3.14
CA HIS A 194 0.69 21.78 2.29
C HIS A 194 0.72 23.03 3.16
N ILE A 195 1.78 23.83 3.04
CA ILE A 195 1.93 25.13 3.71
C ILE A 195 1.97 26.21 2.65
N VAL A 196 1.09 27.19 2.79
CA VAL A 196 1.05 28.40 1.96
C VAL A 196 1.41 29.60 2.82
N VAL A 197 2.46 30.30 2.45
CA VAL A 197 2.90 31.53 3.12
C VAL A 197 2.49 32.71 2.26
N HIS A 198 1.68 33.60 2.82
CA HIS A 198 1.17 34.78 2.15
C HIS A 198 1.95 36.01 2.57
N GLY A 199 2.46 36.74 1.59
CA GLY A 199 3.14 38.02 1.74
C GLY A 199 2.45 39.12 0.94
N LYS A 200 3.26 40.04 0.40
CA LYS A 200 2.84 41.08 -0.54
C LYS A 200 3.92 41.27 -1.59
N GLY A 201 3.61 40.89 -2.80
CA GLY A 201 4.51 40.95 -3.93
C GLY A 201 4.78 42.41 -4.41
N GLY A 202 5.81 42.49 -5.24
CA GLY A 202 6.17 43.79 -5.87
C GLY A 202 7.53 43.79 -6.53
N HIS A 203 8.01 44.98 -6.84
CA HIS A 203 9.25 45.15 -7.56
C HIS A 203 10.47 44.87 -6.68
N GLY A 204 11.33 43.92 -7.09
CA GLY A 204 12.46 43.45 -6.30
C GLY A 204 13.48 44.51 -5.85
N SER A 205 13.51 45.68 -6.52
CA SER A 205 14.35 46.80 -6.12
C SER A 205 13.69 47.79 -5.13
N MET A 206 12.42 47.54 -4.75
CA MET A 206 11.64 48.33 -3.78
C MET A 206 11.08 47.42 -2.67
N PRO A 207 11.92 46.64 -1.97
CA PRO A 207 11.46 45.64 -0.99
C PRO A 207 10.73 46.27 0.21
N GLU A 208 10.95 47.53 0.51
CA GLU A 208 10.27 48.30 1.57
C GLU A 208 8.77 48.41 1.35
N ASN A 209 8.29 48.25 0.09
CA ASN A 209 6.87 48.28 -0.29
C ASN A 209 6.23 46.86 -0.31
N CYS A 210 7.03 45.85 -0.07
CA CYS A 210 6.66 44.44 -0.15
C CYS A 210 6.66 43.74 1.24
N ILE A 211 6.18 42.54 1.26
CA ILE A 211 6.33 41.58 2.36
C ILE A 211 6.76 40.26 1.70
N ASP A 212 8.01 39.89 1.89
CA ASP A 212 8.62 38.77 1.19
C ASP A 212 8.23 37.40 1.78
N PRO A 213 7.38 36.58 1.11
CA PRO A 213 7.00 35.28 1.60
C PRO A 213 8.10 34.21 1.40
N ILE A 214 9.06 34.42 0.50
CA ILE A 214 10.17 33.51 0.25
C ILE A 214 11.04 33.42 1.51
N THR A 215 11.43 34.60 2.02
CA THR A 215 12.23 34.66 3.25
C THR A 215 11.50 34.01 4.44
N ALA A 216 10.22 34.32 4.61
CA ALA A 216 9.40 33.72 5.67
C ALA A 216 9.31 32.20 5.53
N ALA A 217 9.01 31.69 4.34
CA ALA A 217 8.90 30.25 4.08
C ALA A 217 10.24 29.51 4.28
N ALA A 218 11.37 30.10 3.91
CA ALA A 218 12.69 29.53 4.16
C ALA A 218 12.96 29.38 5.67
N HIS A 219 12.60 30.39 6.48
CA HIS A 219 12.71 30.32 7.94
C HIS A 219 11.73 29.34 8.56
N ILE A 220 10.50 29.22 8.06
CA ILE A 220 9.54 28.20 8.47
C ILE A 220 10.14 26.81 8.22
N HIS A 221 10.65 26.54 7.02
CA HIS A 221 11.26 25.25 6.69
C HIS A 221 12.39 24.86 7.66
N ILE A 222 13.26 25.81 8.00
CA ILE A 222 14.33 25.58 8.97
C ILE A 222 13.76 25.34 10.37
N ALA A 223 12.81 26.16 10.81
CA ALA A 223 12.20 26.05 12.13
C ALA A 223 11.43 24.74 12.34
N LEU A 224 10.80 24.20 11.30
CA LEU A 224 10.12 22.91 11.37
C LEU A 224 11.06 21.74 11.73
N GLN A 225 12.38 21.87 11.49
CA GLN A 225 13.36 20.85 11.89
C GLN A 225 13.49 20.74 13.41
N GLU A 226 13.09 21.75 14.17
CA GLU A 226 13.08 21.75 15.63
C GLU A 226 12.21 20.64 16.21
N ILE A 227 11.08 20.34 15.52
CA ILE A 227 10.14 19.29 15.94
C ILE A 227 10.86 17.96 16.10
N ASN A 228 11.56 17.51 15.07
CA ASN A 228 12.30 16.23 15.10
C ASN A 228 13.56 16.31 15.97
N ALA A 229 14.23 17.47 16.00
CA ALA A 229 15.52 17.59 16.64
C ALA A 229 15.43 17.80 18.17
N ARG A 230 14.34 18.40 18.68
CA ARG A 230 14.23 18.85 20.06
C ARG A 230 12.93 18.58 20.78
N GLU A 231 11.83 18.35 20.05
CA GLU A 231 10.49 18.27 20.63
C GLU A 231 9.95 16.84 20.70
N LEU A 232 10.31 15.96 19.74
CA LEU A 232 9.97 14.55 19.82
C LEU A 232 10.83 13.81 20.85
N SER A 233 10.21 12.90 21.60
CA SER A 233 10.91 11.98 22.47
C SER A 233 11.85 11.06 21.68
N GLN A 234 12.97 10.67 22.26
CA GLN A 234 13.89 9.69 21.64
C GLN A 234 13.23 8.32 21.35
N ASN A 235 12.11 8.05 21.99
CA ASN A 235 11.35 6.81 21.80
C ASN A 235 10.28 6.93 20.71
N ASP A 236 9.99 8.16 20.25
CA ASP A 236 8.99 8.41 19.24
C ASP A 236 9.64 8.48 17.85
N PHE A 237 9.08 7.76 16.91
CA PHE A 237 9.51 7.84 15.52
C PHE A 237 8.66 8.87 14.77
N GLY A 238 9.32 9.89 14.22
CA GLY A 238 8.70 10.89 13.37
C GLY A 238 9.65 11.30 12.25
N VAL A 239 9.14 11.33 11.01
CA VAL A 239 9.85 11.86 9.85
C VAL A 239 9.00 12.97 9.24
N LEU A 240 9.57 14.16 9.18
CA LEU A 240 8.98 15.33 8.54
C LEU A 240 9.82 15.70 7.31
N THR A 241 9.25 15.54 6.12
CA THR A 241 9.96 15.79 4.86
C THR A 241 9.24 16.86 4.04
N THR A 242 9.95 17.91 3.63
CA THR A 242 9.51 18.82 2.58
C THR A 242 10.03 18.31 1.23
N GLY A 243 9.14 17.80 0.40
CA GLY A 243 9.48 17.22 -0.91
C GLY A 243 9.43 18.25 -2.05
N ARG A 244 8.67 19.34 -1.88
CA ARG A 244 8.56 20.41 -2.84
C ARG A 244 8.51 21.77 -2.13
N PHE A 245 9.26 22.73 -2.67
CA PHE A 245 9.28 24.12 -2.23
C PHE A 245 9.24 25.00 -3.48
N ALA A 246 8.25 25.88 -3.60
CA ALA A 246 8.04 26.69 -4.80
C ALA A 246 7.64 28.12 -4.45
N ALA A 247 8.22 29.11 -5.15
CA ALA A 247 7.87 30.50 -5.02
C ALA A 247 8.38 31.30 -6.22
N GLY A 248 7.62 32.32 -6.61
CA GLY A 248 8.01 33.30 -7.64
C GLY A 248 8.18 32.70 -9.05
N ALA A 249 8.11 33.58 -10.06
CA ALA A 249 8.30 33.21 -11.47
C ALA A 249 9.41 34.03 -12.15
N ALA A 250 9.84 35.16 -11.58
CA ALA A 250 10.84 36.05 -12.15
C ALA A 250 11.80 36.56 -11.07
N SER A 251 13.09 36.68 -11.44
CA SER A 251 14.17 37.03 -10.52
C SER A 251 14.12 38.48 -9.95
N ASN A 252 13.36 39.34 -10.57
CA ASN A 252 13.21 40.78 -10.19
C ASN A 252 11.84 41.11 -9.61
N VAL A 253 11.04 40.08 -9.26
CA VAL A 253 9.70 40.22 -8.68
C VAL A 253 9.61 39.44 -7.38
N ILE A 254 9.24 40.12 -6.28
CA ILE A 254 8.85 39.47 -5.03
C ILE A 254 7.43 38.92 -5.24
N PRO A 255 7.17 37.62 -5.03
CA PRO A 255 5.85 37.01 -5.23
C PRO A 255 4.89 37.34 -4.07
N ASP A 256 3.60 37.08 -4.28
CA ASP A 256 2.59 37.19 -3.21
C ASP A 256 2.60 35.96 -2.29
N THR A 257 3.03 34.78 -2.78
CA THR A 257 3.02 33.53 -2.03
C THR A 257 4.31 32.71 -2.18
N ALA A 258 4.59 31.89 -1.17
CA ALA A 258 5.56 30.79 -1.23
C ALA A 258 4.90 29.53 -0.63
N GLU A 259 5.19 28.37 -1.22
CA GLU A 259 4.49 27.14 -0.89
C GLU A 259 5.43 25.98 -0.64
N MET A 260 5.06 25.08 0.29
CA MET A 260 5.79 23.87 0.63
C MET A 260 4.83 22.69 0.71
N TRP A 261 5.22 21.56 0.12
CA TRP A 261 4.51 20.29 0.22
C TRP A 261 5.43 19.21 0.78
N GLY A 262 4.85 18.34 1.58
CA GLY A 262 5.63 17.25 2.15
C GLY A 262 4.81 16.16 2.79
N THR A 263 5.49 15.33 3.56
CA THR A 263 4.88 14.20 4.26
C THR A 263 5.34 14.13 5.71
N ILE A 264 4.44 13.65 6.57
CA ILE A 264 4.69 13.24 7.94
C ILE A 264 4.58 11.72 7.97
N ARG A 265 5.55 11.04 8.64
CA ARG A 265 5.49 9.60 8.89
C ARG A 265 5.74 9.32 10.36
N THR A 266 4.93 8.44 10.95
CA THR A 266 5.07 8.03 12.34
C THR A 266 4.84 6.52 12.46
N THR A 267 5.25 5.95 13.60
CA THR A 267 4.97 4.55 13.97
C THR A 267 4.17 4.50 15.26
N ASP A 268 3.14 5.30 15.35
CA ASP A 268 2.27 5.41 16.52
C ASP A 268 0.84 4.98 16.16
N PRO A 269 0.34 3.85 16.70
CA PRO A 269 -0.99 3.34 16.36
C PRO A 269 -2.12 4.30 16.72
N ASP A 270 -1.96 5.08 17.80
CA ASP A 270 -2.94 6.04 18.27
C ASP A 270 -2.82 7.42 17.57
N ASN A 271 -1.84 7.56 16.66
CA ASN A 271 -1.53 8.81 15.94
C ASN A 271 -1.31 10.05 16.87
N LYS A 272 -0.85 9.83 18.10
CA LYS A 272 -0.54 10.93 19.05
C LYS A 272 0.66 11.74 18.59
N THR A 273 1.71 11.04 18.14
CA THR A 273 2.91 11.67 17.59
C THR A 273 2.59 12.48 16.35
N GLY A 274 1.76 11.94 15.43
CA GLY A 274 1.29 12.68 14.26
C GLY A 274 0.47 13.91 14.63
N ALA A 275 -0.46 13.79 15.57
CA ALA A 275 -1.24 14.91 16.06
C ALA A 275 -0.36 16.01 16.69
N PHE A 276 0.65 15.62 17.47
CA PHE A 276 1.62 16.55 18.01
C PHE A 276 2.40 17.27 16.91
N ILE A 277 2.92 16.54 15.93
CA ILE A 277 3.66 17.14 14.80
C ILE A 277 2.78 18.15 14.06
N ARG A 278 1.52 17.81 13.73
CA ARG A 278 0.57 18.73 13.07
C ARG A 278 0.38 20.02 13.85
N GLN A 279 0.13 19.90 15.17
CA GLN A 279 -0.03 21.05 16.04
C GLN A 279 1.20 21.95 16.00
N ARG A 280 2.39 21.36 16.17
CA ARG A 280 3.64 22.12 16.18
C ARG A 280 3.96 22.76 14.82
N MET A 281 3.69 22.05 13.73
CA MET A 281 3.84 22.60 12.39
C MET A 281 2.99 23.88 12.18
N THR A 282 1.75 23.84 12.63
CA THR A 282 0.84 24.99 12.55
C THR A 282 1.37 26.15 13.41
N GLU A 283 1.68 25.90 14.71
CA GLU A 283 2.18 26.93 15.62
C GLU A 283 3.49 27.57 15.15
N ILE A 284 4.44 26.75 14.65
CA ILE A 284 5.73 27.25 14.15
C ILE A 284 5.50 28.07 12.86
N SER A 285 4.69 27.56 11.93
CA SER A 285 4.45 28.24 10.67
C SER A 285 3.79 29.61 10.88
N GLU A 286 2.75 29.68 11.69
CA GLU A 286 2.06 30.93 12.03
C GLU A 286 2.97 31.90 12.80
N GLY A 287 3.72 31.41 13.79
CA GLY A 287 4.62 32.22 14.61
C GLY A 287 5.75 32.85 13.79
N VAL A 288 6.40 32.04 12.93
CA VAL A 288 7.48 32.52 12.06
C VAL A 288 6.93 33.44 10.99
N ALA A 289 5.83 33.10 10.30
CA ALA A 289 5.21 33.96 9.31
C ALA A 289 4.92 35.36 9.89
N LYS A 290 4.31 35.40 11.08
CA LYS A 290 4.02 36.66 11.79
C LYS A 290 5.26 37.50 12.06
N ALA A 291 6.39 36.86 12.43
CA ALA A 291 7.65 37.59 12.66
C ALA A 291 8.16 38.29 11.39
N PHE A 292 7.82 37.76 10.20
CA PHE A 292 8.14 38.33 8.91
C PHE A 292 6.97 39.18 8.28
N ARG A 293 5.94 39.50 9.07
CA ARG A 293 4.73 40.21 8.63
C ARG A 293 3.88 39.45 7.60
N CYS A 294 4.14 38.15 7.41
CA CYS A 294 3.38 37.25 6.58
C CYS A 294 2.28 36.57 7.40
N THR A 295 1.38 35.85 6.71
CA THR A 295 0.52 34.79 7.30
C THR A 295 0.87 33.44 6.71
N ALA A 296 0.56 32.36 7.41
CA ALA A 296 0.71 31.01 6.91
C ALA A 296 -0.58 30.22 7.10
N GLU A 297 -0.92 29.40 6.11
CA GLU A 297 -1.98 28.39 6.16
C GLU A 297 -1.33 27.01 6.09
N VAL A 298 -1.77 26.08 6.93
CA VAL A 298 -1.24 24.73 6.98
C VAL A 298 -2.39 23.75 6.81
N GLU A 299 -2.38 22.97 5.74
CA GLU A 299 -3.37 21.94 5.45
C GLU A 299 -2.73 20.55 5.56
N PHE A 300 -3.51 19.57 6.04
CA PHE A 300 -3.14 18.17 6.11
C PHE A 300 -4.14 17.33 5.33
N SER A 301 -3.65 16.33 4.60
CA SER A 301 -4.48 15.49 3.72
C SER A 301 -3.92 14.07 3.57
N ASP A 302 -4.71 13.20 2.98
CA ASP A 302 -4.31 11.84 2.59
C ASP A 302 -3.63 11.06 3.73
N TYR A 303 -4.28 11.05 4.91
CA TYR A 303 -3.80 10.27 6.05
C TYR A 303 -3.98 8.78 5.82
N CYS A 304 -2.91 8.03 6.07
CA CYS A 304 -2.88 6.58 6.14
C CYS A 304 -2.27 6.17 7.50
N PRO A 305 -2.92 5.34 8.32
CA PRO A 305 -2.38 4.91 9.60
C PRO A 305 -1.16 3.99 9.43
N CYS A 306 -0.44 3.70 10.51
CA CYS A 306 0.61 2.70 10.48
C CYS A 306 0.02 1.29 10.37
N MET A 307 0.71 0.41 9.62
CA MET A 307 0.27 -0.98 9.43
C MET A 307 0.54 -1.80 10.69
N MET A 308 -0.51 -2.39 11.23
CA MET A 308 -0.48 -3.25 12.40
C MET A 308 -0.57 -4.71 11.99
N VAL A 309 0.42 -5.51 12.36
CA VAL A 309 0.38 -6.98 12.18
C VAL A 309 0.05 -7.64 13.52
N ASP A 310 -1.02 -8.44 13.52
CA ASP A 310 -1.39 -9.22 14.69
C ASP A 310 -0.35 -10.30 14.98
N LYS A 311 0.09 -10.41 16.24
CA LYS A 311 1.19 -11.32 16.62
C LYS A 311 0.81 -12.79 16.48
N ALA A 312 -0.42 -13.15 16.82
CA ALA A 312 -0.88 -14.54 16.73
C ALA A 312 -1.04 -14.94 15.26
N LEU A 313 -1.63 -14.04 14.45
CA LEU A 313 -1.79 -14.27 13.02
C LEU A 313 -0.44 -14.31 12.27
N ALA A 314 0.56 -13.55 12.71
CA ALA A 314 1.93 -13.64 12.18
C ALA A 314 2.59 -15.00 12.50
N GLN A 315 2.35 -15.55 13.69
CA GLN A 315 2.82 -16.89 14.05
C GLN A 315 2.14 -17.98 13.21
N ASP A 316 0.83 -17.87 13.00
CA ASP A 316 0.09 -18.74 12.09
C ASP A 316 0.65 -18.64 10.68
N ALA A 317 0.89 -17.41 10.18
CA ALA A 317 1.46 -17.16 8.87
C ALA A 317 2.82 -17.84 8.70
N MET A 318 3.73 -17.70 9.67
CA MET A 318 5.04 -18.36 9.62
C MET A 318 4.91 -19.87 9.62
N THR A 319 4.00 -20.41 10.43
CA THR A 319 3.73 -21.85 10.49
C THR A 319 3.18 -22.37 9.16
N TYR A 320 2.15 -21.72 8.62
CA TYR A 320 1.49 -22.15 7.38
C TYR A 320 2.41 -22.00 6.16
N MET A 321 3.17 -20.90 6.08
CA MET A 321 4.10 -20.70 4.97
C MET A 321 5.28 -21.68 5.05
N THR A 322 5.75 -22.02 6.25
CA THR A 322 6.78 -23.07 6.43
C THR A 322 6.26 -24.46 6.04
N ASP A 323 5.02 -24.78 6.38
CA ASP A 323 4.39 -26.04 5.99
C ASP A 323 4.21 -26.14 4.46
N LEU A 324 3.83 -25.02 3.81
CA LEU A 324 3.63 -24.97 2.37
C LEU A 324 4.94 -24.95 1.58
N LEU A 325 5.88 -24.06 1.93
CA LEU A 325 7.05 -23.72 1.12
C LEU A 325 8.38 -24.21 1.71
N GLY A 326 8.36 -24.76 2.91
CA GLY A 326 9.57 -25.19 3.60
C GLY A 326 10.56 -24.05 3.80
N LYS A 327 11.74 -24.15 3.18
CA LYS A 327 12.77 -23.10 3.25
C LYS A 327 12.43 -21.84 2.45
N GLY A 328 11.37 -21.85 1.65
CA GLY A 328 10.86 -20.69 0.93
C GLY A 328 10.06 -19.72 1.82
N ALA A 329 9.79 -20.07 3.09
CA ALA A 329 9.23 -19.17 4.07
C ALA A 329 10.34 -18.55 4.93
N MET A 330 10.38 -17.22 5.04
CA MET A 330 11.44 -16.48 5.75
C MET A 330 10.85 -15.50 6.76
N ASP A 331 11.43 -15.47 7.97
CA ASP A 331 11.17 -14.40 8.93
C ASP A 331 11.79 -13.09 8.42
N MET A 332 11.00 -12.05 8.36
CA MET A 332 11.42 -10.72 7.89
C MET A 332 12.25 -9.96 8.94
N ALA A 333 12.17 -10.28 10.22
CA ALA A 333 12.82 -9.55 11.30
C ALA A 333 14.34 -9.42 11.14
N PRO A 334 15.10 -10.44 10.68
CA PRO A 334 16.53 -10.30 10.42
C PRO A 334 16.87 -9.27 9.34
N LEU A 335 16.00 -9.09 8.34
CA LEU A 335 16.21 -8.14 7.23
C LEU A 335 15.96 -6.69 7.66
N THR A 336 14.99 -6.47 8.54
CA THR A 336 14.59 -5.13 8.98
C THR A 336 15.24 -4.70 10.30
N GLY A 337 15.95 -5.62 10.96
CA GLY A 337 16.40 -5.43 12.33
C GLY A 337 15.24 -5.26 13.34
N GLY A 338 14.06 -5.80 13.00
CA GLY A 338 12.84 -5.69 13.79
C GLY A 338 12.22 -4.30 13.79
N LYS A 339 12.62 -3.43 12.86
CA LYS A 339 12.09 -2.07 12.73
C LYS A 339 11.01 -1.99 11.65
N PRO A 340 10.00 -1.12 11.80
CA PRO A 340 9.02 -0.85 10.77
C PRO A 340 9.68 -0.32 9.49
N GLY A 341 9.12 -0.69 8.33
CA GLY A 341 9.46 -0.09 7.03
C GLY A 341 9.00 1.36 6.95
N GLY A 342 9.69 2.17 6.12
CA GLY A 342 9.32 3.57 5.88
C GLY A 342 8.17 3.74 4.89
N GLY A 343 7.74 2.68 4.17
CA GLY A 343 6.57 2.67 3.30
C GLY A 343 5.27 2.79 4.08
N SER A 344 4.18 3.08 3.38
CA SER A 344 2.81 3.07 3.91
C SER A 344 1.91 2.29 2.96
N GLU A 345 0.84 1.74 3.48
CA GLU A 345 -0.09 0.82 2.79
C GLU A 345 -1.48 1.04 3.38
N ASP A 346 -2.47 1.31 2.55
CA ASP A 346 -3.80 1.68 3.04
C ASP A 346 -4.62 0.50 3.62
N PHE A 347 -4.19 -0.74 3.38
CA PHE A 347 -4.71 -1.89 4.13
C PHE A 347 -4.47 -1.77 5.64
N ALA A 348 -3.64 -0.83 6.04
CA ALA A 348 -3.49 -0.42 7.43
C ALA A 348 -4.84 -0.04 8.08
N PHE A 349 -5.79 0.56 7.35
CA PHE A 349 -7.12 0.83 7.89
C PHE A 349 -7.85 -0.46 8.30
N VAL A 350 -7.75 -1.53 7.52
CA VAL A 350 -8.29 -2.85 7.88
C VAL A 350 -7.57 -3.40 9.11
N SER A 351 -6.24 -3.19 9.21
CA SER A 351 -5.44 -3.70 10.33
C SER A 351 -5.75 -3.05 11.69
N HIS A 352 -6.41 -1.89 11.69
CA HIS A 352 -6.92 -1.25 12.91
C HIS A 352 -8.31 -1.73 13.32
N GLU A 353 -9.02 -2.44 12.44
CA GLU A 353 -10.37 -2.94 12.67
C GLU A 353 -10.38 -4.44 13.02
N VAL A 354 -9.51 -5.24 12.37
CA VAL A 354 -9.46 -6.71 12.55
C VAL A 354 -8.00 -7.22 12.61
N PRO A 355 -7.75 -8.35 13.27
CA PRO A 355 -6.43 -9.00 13.22
C PRO A 355 -5.96 -9.19 11.79
N THR A 356 -4.78 -8.65 11.46
CA THR A 356 -4.28 -8.60 10.08
C THR A 356 -2.83 -9.07 10.00
N VAL A 357 -2.46 -9.73 8.90
CA VAL A 357 -1.07 -9.98 8.52
C VAL A 357 -0.82 -9.56 7.08
N SER A 358 0.28 -8.81 6.88
CA SER A 358 0.82 -8.46 5.56
C SER A 358 2.07 -9.27 5.30
N MET A 359 2.08 -10.07 4.24
CA MET A 359 3.24 -10.86 3.82
C MET A 359 3.82 -10.31 2.53
N PHE A 360 5.05 -10.72 2.20
CA PHE A 360 5.70 -10.26 0.97
C PHE A 360 6.18 -11.45 0.14
N LEU A 361 6.06 -11.32 -1.19
CA LEU A 361 6.57 -12.32 -2.13
C LEU A 361 7.73 -11.72 -2.93
N ALA A 362 8.90 -12.37 -2.89
CA ALA A 362 10.08 -11.95 -3.63
C ALA A 362 9.91 -12.24 -5.13
N CYS A 363 9.86 -11.18 -5.95
CA CYS A 363 9.58 -11.25 -7.39
C CYS A 363 10.71 -10.72 -8.26
N GLY A 364 11.96 -10.78 -7.80
CA GLY A 364 13.10 -10.42 -8.60
C GLY A 364 14.23 -9.77 -7.82
N SER A 365 15.46 -10.26 -8.06
CA SER A 365 16.67 -9.76 -7.42
C SER A 365 17.61 -9.08 -8.41
N PRO A 366 18.50 -8.17 -7.95
CA PRO A 366 19.51 -7.53 -8.80
C PRO A 366 20.40 -8.51 -9.54
N GLU A 367 20.72 -9.67 -8.95
CA GLU A 367 21.54 -10.74 -9.53
C GLU A 367 20.85 -11.38 -10.74
N ARG A 368 19.52 -11.41 -10.75
CA ARG A 368 18.70 -11.90 -11.87
C ARG A 368 18.35 -10.80 -12.88
N GLY A 369 18.90 -9.58 -12.72
CA GLY A 369 18.64 -8.45 -13.61
C GLY A 369 17.47 -7.56 -13.21
N TYR A 370 16.81 -7.80 -12.08
CA TYR A 370 15.75 -6.96 -11.51
C TYR A 370 16.37 -5.97 -10.52
N ARG A 371 16.87 -4.85 -11.03
CA ARG A 371 17.73 -3.91 -10.28
C ARG A 371 16.98 -2.77 -9.61
N TYR A 372 15.73 -2.55 -10.02
CA TYR A 372 14.93 -1.41 -9.57
C TYR A 372 13.82 -1.89 -8.65
N GLY A 373 13.58 -1.14 -7.58
CA GLY A 373 12.46 -1.36 -6.66
C GLY A 373 11.17 -0.70 -7.16
N GLN A 374 10.10 -0.88 -6.40
CA GLN A 374 8.77 -0.31 -6.66
C GLN A 374 8.85 1.20 -6.91
N HIS A 375 7.88 1.72 -7.65
CA HIS A 375 7.75 3.13 -8.08
C HIS A 375 8.85 3.64 -9.04
N HIS A 376 9.84 2.83 -9.38
CA HIS A 376 10.84 3.24 -10.37
C HIS A 376 10.32 2.96 -11.79
N PRO A 377 10.47 3.88 -12.79
CA PRO A 377 10.01 3.66 -14.16
C PRO A 377 10.54 2.39 -14.85
N LYS A 378 11.66 1.87 -14.38
CA LYS A 378 12.32 0.65 -14.89
C LYS A 378 12.11 -0.59 -14.02
N VAL A 379 11.22 -0.51 -13.02
CA VAL A 379 10.92 -1.68 -12.20
C VAL A 379 10.31 -2.80 -13.05
N ARG A 380 10.70 -4.02 -12.74
CA ARG A 380 10.17 -5.25 -13.36
C ARG A 380 9.92 -6.27 -12.26
N PHE A 381 8.90 -7.08 -12.45
CA PHE A 381 8.55 -8.18 -11.56
C PHE A 381 8.58 -9.49 -12.36
N ASP A 382 9.25 -10.51 -11.81
CA ASP A 382 9.27 -11.85 -12.41
C ASP A 382 7.92 -12.53 -12.19
N ASP A 383 7.14 -12.65 -13.23
CA ASP A 383 5.79 -13.22 -13.16
C ASP A 383 5.77 -14.77 -13.13
N SER A 384 6.93 -15.40 -13.08
CA SER A 384 7.01 -16.87 -12.96
C SER A 384 6.59 -17.41 -11.59
N VAL A 385 6.50 -16.52 -10.58
CA VAL A 385 6.14 -16.86 -9.18
C VAL A 385 4.66 -16.59 -8.83
N LEU A 386 3.83 -16.23 -9.78
CA LEU A 386 2.41 -15.92 -9.53
C LEU A 386 1.65 -17.09 -8.89
N TRP A 387 1.97 -18.31 -9.30
CA TRP A 387 1.36 -19.52 -8.76
C TRP A 387 1.69 -19.74 -7.29
N GLU A 388 2.92 -19.38 -6.84
CA GLU A 388 3.33 -19.46 -5.44
C GLU A 388 2.50 -18.52 -4.57
N GLY A 389 2.31 -17.28 -5.02
CA GLY A 389 1.45 -16.32 -4.32
C GLY A 389 -0.01 -16.75 -4.26
N SER A 390 -0.54 -17.33 -5.35
CA SER A 390 -1.90 -17.89 -5.38
C SER A 390 -2.06 -19.06 -4.40
N ALA A 391 -1.07 -19.98 -4.35
CA ALA A 391 -1.05 -21.08 -3.41
C ALA A 391 -0.94 -20.57 -1.96
N ALA A 392 -0.10 -19.60 -1.71
CA ALA A 392 0.10 -19.03 -0.38
C ALA A 392 -1.19 -18.40 0.19
N TYR A 393 -1.90 -17.59 -0.60
CA TYR A 393 -3.22 -17.05 -0.22
C TYR A 393 -4.21 -18.18 0.11
N SER A 394 -4.34 -19.15 -0.78
CA SER A 394 -5.32 -20.24 -0.63
C SER A 394 -5.01 -21.10 0.57
N TYR A 395 -3.73 -21.49 0.72
CA TYR A 395 -3.30 -22.34 1.83
C TYR A 395 -3.49 -21.65 3.18
N PHE A 396 -3.12 -20.35 3.26
CA PHE A 396 -3.33 -19.59 4.46
C PHE A 396 -4.81 -19.59 4.87
N ALA A 397 -5.70 -19.23 3.94
CA ALA A 397 -7.13 -19.16 4.21
C ALA A 397 -7.71 -20.51 4.71
N LEU A 398 -7.39 -21.60 4.01
CA LEU A 398 -7.87 -22.94 4.36
C LEU A 398 -7.35 -23.39 5.74
N ARG A 399 -6.06 -23.20 6.02
CA ARG A 399 -5.45 -23.60 7.30
C ARG A 399 -5.96 -22.75 8.47
N TRP A 400 -6.12 -21.45 8.25
CA TRP A 400 -6.63 -20.56 9.29
C TRP A 400 -8.06 -20.90 9.66
N LEU A 401 -8.95 -21.09 8.68
CA LEU A 401 -10.34 -21.47 8.92
C LEU A 401 -10.45 -22.82 9.63
N GLU A 402 -9.61 -23.78 9.28
CA GLU A 402 -9.56 -25.08 9.94
C GLU A 402 -9.13 -24.97 11.42
N GLY A 403 -8.15 -24.13 11.72
CA GLY A 403 -7.60 -23.93 13.07
C GLY A 403 -8.46 -23.06 13.99
N HIS A 404 -9.41 -22.29 13.43
CA HIS A 404 -10.18 -21.28 14.16
C HIS A 404 -11.71 -21.49 14.05
N ARG A 405 -12.16 -22.74 14.16
CA ARG A 405 -13.58 -23.15 14.11
C ARG A 405 -14.44 -22.51 15.21
#